data_5deb7fd603c2635f5b0fe1da341871a3
#
_entry.id   5deb7fd603c2635f5b0fe1da341871a3
#
_cell.length_a   1.000
_cell.length_b   1.000
_cell.length_c   1.000
_cell.angle_alpha   90.00
_cell.angle_beta   90.00
_cell.angle_gamma   90.00
#
_symmetry.space_group_name_H-M   'P 1'
#
loop_
_entity.id
_entity.type
_entity.pdbx_description
1 polymer ?
#
loop_
_entity_poly.entity_id
_entity_poly.type
_entity_poly.pdbx_seq_one_letter_code
_entity_poly.pdbx_strand_id
1 'polypeptide(L)'
;MKDVILRNSRALQYICAAKKNFIMENGFVSESHSKMLICHFSDMHCDWKRFENVLSVIDYFSPTFAVHTGDLVCWDSQDDTQYFFDRIRQSDVPIYNCIGNHETFRQNEVLSNACLHGQYIRPLRHIQGDDYGEGYYYVDFPEYTVRLIVLNNYENEDVPVHYMRHYEIRQKQADWLIATLKECEENGYAVMIASHESDQEVPPNSDTGGFCQRYSPFPWSIPAPNEHHIVADIIDAFQYGKALKNEYVWSASGATVQVDCRFEKKSEFICYMNGHRHGDYIGYLPAYPNQLSLGVTCAGCFPEGYHNIGDETSDLPRIPDTVSEDAFNFYGIDREKKEITVVRVGACVNDRLEERLYARYSYGIDK
;
A
#
# COMPACT_ATOMS: atom_id res chain seq x y z
N MET A 1 -18.24 -19.90 1.17
CA MET A 1 -17.19 -19.64 0.17
C MET A 1 -17.72 -20.09 -1.17
N LYS A 2 -17.95 -19.15 -2.08
CA LYS A 2 -18.44 -19.48 -3.44
C LYS A 2 -17.35 -20.31 -4.13
N ASP A 3 -17.75 -21.35 -4.90
CA ASP A 3 -16.82 -22.06 -5.79
C ASP A 3 -16.48 -21.14 -6.98
N VAL A 4 -15.66 -20.12 -6.69
CA VAL A 4 -15.10 -19.23 -7.70
C VAL A 4 -14.02 -20.02 -8.43
N ILE A 5 -14.30 -20.42 -9.65
CA ILE A 5 -13.32 -21.06 -10.52
C ILE A 5 -12.39 -19.94 -11.01
N LEU A 6 -11.14 -19.99 -10.58
CA LEU A 6 -10.08 -19.15 -11.15
C LEU A 6 -9.98 -19.45 -12.64
N ARG A 7 -10.52 -18.54 -13.46
CA ARG A 7 -10.76 -18.83 -14.89
C ARG A 7 -9.51 -18.70 -15.77
N ASN A 8 -8.43 -18.07 -15.27
CA ASN A 8 -7.42 -17.48 -16.13
C ASN A 8 -6.11 -18.23 -16.26
N SER A 9 -5.68 -19.05 -15.32
CA SER A 9 -4.43 -19.78 -15.42
C SER A 9 -4.41 -21.02 -14.55
N ARG A 10 -3.90 -22.15 -15.09
CA ARG A 10 -3.67 -23.37 -14.31
C ARG A 10 -2.63 -23.16 -13.22
N ALA A 11 -1.63 -22.34 -13.51
CA ALA A 11 -0.58 -22.00 -12.56
C ALA A 11 -1.13 -21.20 -11.36
N LEU A 12 -1.98 -20.19 -11.62
CA LEU A 12 -2.64 -19.41 -10.59
C LEU A 12 -3.57 -20.29 -9.72
N GLN A 13 -4.31 -21.21 -10.34
CA GLN A 13 -5.13 -22.20 -9.62
C GLN A 13 -4.30 -23.05 -8.66
N TYR A 14 -3.14 -23.53 -9.10
CA TYR A 14 -2.25 -24.35 -8.30
C TYR A 14 -1.70 -23.59 -7.10
N ILE A 15 -1.16 -22.37 -7.32
CA ILE A 15 -0.66 -21.52 -6.22
C ILE A 15 -1.75 -21.21 -5.20
N CYS A 16 -2.92 -20.80 -5.68
CA CYS A 16 -4.02 -20.42 -4.79
C CYS A 16 -4.51 -21.62 -3.98
N ALA A 17 -4.58 -22.81 -4.57
CA ALA A 17 -4.97 -24.02 -3.84
C ALA A 17 -3.99 -24.36 -2.71
N ALA A 18 -2.68 -24.28 -2.96
CA ALA A 18 -1.66 -24.52 -1.94
C ALA A 18 -1.74 -23.50 -0.79
N LYS A 19 -1.93 -22.23 -1.12
CA LYS A 19 -1.98 -21.13 -0.14
C LYS A 19 -3.30 -21.05 0.61
N LYS A 20 -4.40 -21.52 0.01
CA LYS A 20 -5.71 -21.57 0.67
C LYS A 20 -5.68 -22.39 1.96
N ASN A 21 -5.07 -23.56 1.92
CA ASN A 21 -4.97 -24.40 3.11
C ASN A 21 -4.22 -23.67 4.22
N PHE A 22 -3.09 -23.04 3.90
CA PHE A 22 -2.32 -22.27 4.87
C PHE A 22 -3.14 -21.11 5.48
N ILE A 23 -3.85 -20.34 4.67
CA ILE A 23 -4.69 -19.21 5.12
C ILE A 23 -5.83 -19.70 6.01
N MET A 24 -6.47 -20.82 5.62
CA MET A 24 -7.56 -21.44 6.39
C MET A 24 -7.07 -22.03 7.71
N GLU A 25 -5.97 -22.78 7.71
CA GLU A 25 -5.40 -23.42 8.90
C GLU A 25 -4.94 -22.39 9.94
N ASN A 26 -4.48 -21.22 9.50
CA ASN A 26 -4.12 -20.13 10.41
C ASN A 26 -5.33 -19.26 10.84
N GLY A 27 -6.52 -19.54 10.33
CA GLY A 27 -7.77 -18.89 10.72
C GLY A 27 -7.90 -17.43 10.29
N PHE A 28 -7.17 -16.99 9.25
CA PHE A 28 -7.25 -15.61 8.74
C PHE A 28 -8.57 -15.30 8.00
N VAL A 29 -9.27 -16.34 7.58
CA VAL A 29 -10.64 -16.26 7.01
C VAL A 29 -11.59 -16.93 8.00
N SER A 30 -11.75 -16.36 9.17
CA SER A 30 -12.64 -16.89 10.21
C SER A 30 -13.52 -15.76 10.77
N GLU A 31 -14.54 -16.14 11.53
CA GLU A 31 -15.39 -15.16 12.26
C GLU A 31 -14.67 -14.58 13.50
N SER A 32 -13.37 -14.83 13.66
CA SER A 32 -12.59 -14.25 14.76
C SER A 32 -12.34 -12.77 14.54
N HIS A 33 -12.76 -11.94 15.47
CA HIS A 33 -12.52 -10.49 15.46
C HIS A 33 -11.07 -10.09 15.77
N SER A 34 -10.19 -11.05 16.07
CA SER A 34 -8.76 -10.81 16.31
C SER A 34 -7.88 -11.05 15.09
N LYS A 35 -8.44 -11.61 14.01
CA LYS A 35 -7.68 -11.94 12.79
C LYS A 35 -8.31 -11.35 11.55
N MET A 36 -7.48 -10.80 10.68
CA MET A 36 -7.88 -10.22 9.41
C MET A 36 -7.04 -10.79 8.28
N LEU A 37 -7.63 -10.91 7.09
CA LEU A 37 -6.91 -11.15 5.84
C LEU A 37 -7.04 -9.92 4.95
N ILE A 38 -5.92 -9.39 4.49
CA ILE A 38 -5.87 -8.21 3.61
C ILE A 38 -5.13 -8.58 2.34
N CYS A 39 -5.62 -8.13 1.17
CA CYS A 39 -4.87 -8.20 -0.07
C CYS A 39 -4.20 -6.84 -0.34
N HIS A 40 -2.93 -6.86 -0.73
CA HIS A 40 -2.17 -5.67 -1.10
C HIS A 40 -1.51 -5.86 -2.46
N PHE A 41 -1.80 -4.95 -3.37
CA PHE A 41 -1.20 -4.88 -4.71
C PHE A 41 -0.95 -3.42 -5.09
N SER A 42 -0.07 -3.17 -6.05
CA SER A 42 0.38 -1.82 -6.43
C SER A 42 0.82 -1.77 -7.89
N ASP A 43 0.96 -0.56 -8.43
CA ASP A 43 1.66 -0.30 -9.69
C ASP A 43 1.14 -1.18 -10.83
N MET A 44 -0.16 -1.05 -11.13
CA MET A 44 -0.83 -1.83 -12.18
C MET A 44 -0.46 -1.37 -13.59
N HIS A 45 -0.18 -0.07 -13.78
CA HIS A 45 0.23 0.53 -15.04
C HIS A 45 -0.58 0.07 -16.26
N CYS A 46 -1.91 0.05 -16.13
CA CYS A 46 -2.86 -0.38 -17.16
C CYS A 46 -2.74 -1.86 -17.58
N ASP A 47 -2.07 -2.71 -16.82
CA ASP A 47 -2.05 -4.15 -17.09
C ASP A 47 -3.36 -4.82 -16.66
N TRP A 48 -4.38 -4.67 -17.48
CA TRP A 48 -5.73 -5.17 -17.19
C TRP A 48 -5.81 -6.68 -17.10
N LYS A 49 -4.94 -7.40 -17.80
CA LYS A 49 -4.88 -8.87 -17.69
C LYS A 49 -4.49 -9.30 -16.28
N ARG A 50 -3.42 -8.71 -15.74
CA ARG A 50 -2.98 -9.00 -14.37
C ARG A 50 -3.94 -8.46 -13.32
N PHE A 51 -4.56 -7.32 -13.59
CA PHE A 51 -5.61 -6.82 -12.73
C PHE A 51 -6.78 -7.80 -12.60
N GLU A 52 -7.25 -8.40 -13.69
CA GLU A 52 -8.28 -9.44 -13.63
C GLU A 52 -7.81 -10.69 -12.86
N ASN A 53 -6.53 -11.06 -12.95
CA ASN A 53 -5.96 -12.12 -12.13
C ASN A 53 -6.02 -11.76 -10.64
N VAL A 54 -5.59 -10.55 -10.25
CA VAL A 54 -5.66 -10.05 -8.87
C VAL A 54 -7.10 -10.10 -8.36
N LEU A 55 -8.08 -9.57 -9.11
CA LEU A 55 -9.49 -9.60 -8.74
C LEU A 55 -10.01 -11.03 -8.55
N SER A 56 -9.66 -11.94 -9.45
CA SER A 56 -10.06 -13.35 -9.35
C SER A 56 -9.53 -14.01 -8.08
N VAL A 57 -8.31 -13.65 -7.66
CA VAL A 57 -7.70 -14.16 -6.44
C VAL A 57 -8.30 -13.51 -5.20
N ILE A 58 -8.61 -12.22 -5.24
CA ILE A 58 -9.35 -11.52 -4.18
C ILE A 58 -10.71 -12.20 -3.96
N ASP A 59 -11.47 -12.44 -5.01
CA ASP A 59 -12.78 -13.14 -4.91
C ASP A 59 -12.64 -14.57 -4.38
N TYR A 60 -11.54 -15.26 -4.75
CA TYR A 60 -11.27 -16.62 -4.28
C TYR A 60 -10.95 -16.71 -2.80
N PHE A 61 -10.14 -15.79 -2.27
CA PHE A 61 -9.74 -15.78 -0.86
C PHE A 61 -10.71 -15.01 0.03
N SER A 62 -11.50 -14.08 -0.53
CA SER A 62 -12.45 -13.22 0.19
C SER A 62 -11.80 -12.53 1.41
N PRO A 63 -10.74 -11.73 1.23
CA PRO A 63 -10.14 -11.00 2.33
C PRO A 63 -11.12 -10.00 2.94
N THR A 64 -10.82 -9.48 4.12
CA THR A 64 -11.59 -8.42 4.77
C THR A 64 -11.69 -7.19 3.87
N PHE A 65 -10.57 -6.83 3.25
CA PHE A 65 -10.50 -5.81 2.20
C PHE A 65 -9.24 -6.01 1.34
N ALA A 66 -9.18 -5.28 0.24
CA ALA A 66 -7.95 -5.14 -0.53
C ALA A 66 -7.54 -3.66 -0.61
N VAL A 67 -6.25 -3.40 -0.78
CA VAL A 67 -5.73 -2.06 -1.03
C VAL A 67 -4.81 -2.07 -2.25
N HIS A 68 -5.04 -1.11 -3.13
CA HIS A 68 -4.16 -0.76 -4.24
C HIS A 68 -3.39 0.51 -3.86
N THR A 69 -2.07 0.44 -3.82
CA THR A 69 -1.25 1.55 -3.33
C THR A 69 -0.73 2.47 -4.44
N GLY A 70 -1.56 2.74 -5.46
CA GLY A 70 -1.28 3.76 -6.48
C GLY A 70 -0.63 3.23 -7.76
N ASP A 71 -0.44 4.13 -8.72
CA ASP A 71 0.04 3.84 -10.08
C ASP A 71 -0.82 2.79 -10.78
N LEU A 72 -2.12 3.06 -10.79
CA LEU A 72 -3.11 2.28 -11.52
C LEU A 72 -2.91 2.41 -13.03
N VAL A 73 -2.61 3.62 -13.47
CA VAL A 73 -2.43 4.00 -14.87
C VAL A 73 -0.97 4.31 -15.18
N CYS A 74 -0.57 4.19 -16.44
CA CYS A 74 0.74 4.67 -16.90
C CYS A 74 0.75 6.19 -17.08
N TRP A 75 -0.32 6.68 -17.70
CA TRP A 75 -0.63 8.08 -17.97
C TRP A 75 -2.12 8.19 -17.81
N ASP A 76 -2.60 9.05 -16.95
CA ASP A 76 -4.03 9.12 -16.64
C ASP A 76 -4.89 9.11 -17.91
N SER A 77 -5.80 8.17 -17.93
CA SER A 77 -6.81 7.96 -18.95
C SER A 77 -8.16 7.76 -18.27
N GLN A 78 -9.15 8.54 -18.68
CA GLN A 78 -10.50 8.40 -18.11
C GLN A 78 -11.09 7.01 -18.36
N ASP A 79 -10.86 6.44 -19.53
CA ASP A 79 -11.38 5.13 -19.90
C ASP A 79 -10.77 4.03 -19.04
N ASP A 80 -9.45 4.10 -18.81
CA ASP A 80 -8.74 3.16 -17.95
C ASP A 80 -9.17 3.28 -16.50
N THR A 81 -9.28 4.50 -15.99
CA THR A 81 -9.78 4.78 -14.64
C THR A 81 -11.21 4.28 -14.48
N GLN A 82 -12.09 4.54 -15.46
CA GLN A 82 -13.47 4.06 -15.42
C GLN A 82 -13.54 2.53 -15.42
N TYR A 83 -12.71 1.87 -16.25
CA TYR A 83 -12.63 0.42 -16.28
C TYR A 83 -12.30 -0.16 -14.89
N PHE A 84 -11.26 0.37 -14.24
CA PHE A 84 -10.87 -0.07 -12.90
C PHE A 84 -12.03 0.04 -11.92
N PHE A 85 -12.66 1.21 -11.81
CA PHE A 85 -13.74 1.42 -10.85
C PHE A 85 -15.00 0.60 -11.17
N ASP A 86 -15.27 0.34 -12.43
CA ASP A 86 -16.37 -0.55 -12.81
C ASP A 86 -16.10 -2.00 -12.40
N ARG A 87 -14.83 -2.43 -12.46
CA ARG A 87 -14.43 -3.76 -12.04
C ARG A 87 -14.43 -3.93 -10.52
N ILE A 88 -13.84 -3.00 -9.77
CA ILE A 88 -13.83 -3.12 -8.30
C ILE A 88 -15.23 -3.02 -7.69
N ARG A 89 -16.17 -2.30 -8.32
CA ARG A 89 -17.58 -2.26 -7.88
C ARG A 89 -18.31 -3.60 -8.03
N GLN A 90 -17.80 -4.49 -8.85
CA GLN A 90 -18.38 -5.83 -9.05
C GLN A 90 -17.84 -6.85 -8.04
N SER A 91 -16.74 -6.54 -7.34
CA SER A 91 -16.22 -7.38 -6.26
C SER A 91 -17.10 -7.29 -5.02
N ASP A 92 -17.32 -8.43 -4.36
CA ASP A 92 -17.97 -8.47 -3.04
C ASP A 92 -17.00 -7.96 -1.94
N VAL A 93 -15.68 -7.94 -2.21
CA VAL A 93 -14.63 -7.45 -1.30
C VAL A 93 -14.41 -5.96 -1.53
N PRO A 94 -14.40 -5.13 -0.48
CA PRO A 94 -14.04 -3.72 -0.61
C PRO A 94 -12.58 -3.56 -1.09
N ILE A 95 -12.36 -2.72 -2.09
CA ILE A 95 -11.02 -2.41 -2.60
C ILE A 95 -10.81 -0.90 -2.48
N TYR A 96 -9.77 -0.52 -1.76
CA TYR A 96 -9.39 0.87 -1.52
C TYR A 96 -8.19 1.25 -2.38
N ASN A 97 -8.08 2.52 -2.76
CA ASN A 97 -7.06 3.00 -3.70
C ASN A 97 -6.30 4.20 -3.14
N CYS A 98 -4.97 4.19 -3.26
CA CYS A 98 -4.13 5.36 -3.07
C CYS A 98 -3.93 6.07 -4.41
N ILE A 99 -3.56 7.35 -4.37
CA ILE A 99 -3.11 8.10 -5.52
C ILE A 99 -1.60 7.88 -5.66
N GLY A 100 -1.14 7.45 -6.85
CA GLY A 100 0.26 7.38 -7.21
C GLY A 100 0.72 8.58 -8.04
N ASN A 101 2.01 8.63 -8.37
CA ASN A 101 2.55 9.74 -9.15
C ASN A 101 2.07 9.70 -10.62
N HIS A 102 1.80 8.51 -11.18
CA HIS A 102 1.27 8.36 -12.53
C HIS A 102 -0.16 8.90 -12.68
N GLU A 103 -0.98 8.89 -11.63
CA GLU A 103 -2.29 9.51 -11.61
C GLU A 103 -2.24 11.03 -11.68
N THR A 104 -1.13 11.66 -11.28
CA THR A 104 -1.04 13.13 -11.15
C THR A 104 -0.92 13.87 -12.47
N PHE A 105 -0.79 13.17 -13.58
CA PHE A 105 -0.47 13.76 -14.87
C PHE A 105 -1.32 13.17 -16.01
N ARG A 106 -1.91 14.06 -16.83
CA ARG A 106 -2.72 13.69 -18.00
C ARG A 106 -2.32 14.54 -19.20
N GLN A 107 -1.91 13.94 -20.31
CA GLN A 107 -1.74 14.61 -21.61
C GLN A 107 -1.00 15.96 -21.54
N ASN A 108 0.10 16.03 -20.77
CA ASN A 108 0.90 17.22 -20.49
C ASN A 108 0.26 18.25 -19.51
N GLU A 109 -0.73 17.84 -18.73
CA GLU A 109 -1.30 18.65 -17.66
C GLU A 109 -1.12 17.94 -16.30
N VAL A 110 -0.72 18.72 -15.29
CA VAL A 110 -0.73 18.26 -13.89
C VAL A 110 -2.17 18.39 -13.39
N LEU A 111 -2.74 17.29 -12.92
CA LEU A 111 -4.11 17.28 -12.42
C LEU A 111 -4.17 17.95 -11.04
N SER A 112 -5.24 18.69 -10.76
CA SER A 112 -5.48 19.25 -9.44
C SER A 112 -5.86 18.16 -8.42
N ASN A 113 -5.68 18.43 -7.13
CA ASN A 113 -6.12 17.52 -6.06
C ASN A 113 -7.61 17.23 -6.16
N ALA A 114 -8.42 18.23 -6.49
CA ALA A 114 -9.86 18.05 -6.70
C ALA A 114 -10.18 17.09 -7.86
N CYS A 115 -9.40 17.12 -8.94
CA CYS A 115 -9.53 16.20 -10.05
C CYS A 115 -9.15 14.78 -9.64
N LEU A 116 -8.01 14.62 -8.98
CA LEU A 116 -7.54 13.33 -8.45
C LEU A 116 -8.55 12.71 -7.49
N HIS A 117 -9.05 13.52 -6.53
CA HIS A 117 -10.09 13.07 -5.61
C HIS A 117 -11.36 12.62 -6.36
N GLY A 118 -11.85 13.44 -7.29
CA GLY A 118 -13.07 13.12 -8.05
C GLY A 118 -12.98 11.83 -8.85
N GLN A 119 -11.79 11.50 -9.36
CA GLN A 119 -11.57 10.33 -10.21
C GLN A 119 -11.19 9.08 -9.42
N TYR A 120 -10.31 9.21 -8.43
CA TYR A 120 -9.66 8.06 -7.80
C TYR A 120 -10.17 7.75 -6.38
N ILE A 121 -10.79 8.70 -5.70
CA ILE A 121 -11.25 8.54 -4.32
C ILE A 121 -12.77 8.51 -4.24
N ARG A 122 -13.45 9.52 -4.77
CA ARG A 122 -14.91 9.61 -4.71
C ARG A 122 -15.67 8.36 -5.19
N PRO A 123 -15.19 7.57 -6.18
CA PRO A 123 -15.85 6.34 -6.58
C PRO A 123 -15.79 5.20 -5.57
N LEU A 124 -14.93 5.28 -4.54
CA LEU A 124 -14.76 4.27 -3.50
C LEU A 124 -15.99 4.19 -2.59
N ARG A 125 -16.15 3.04 -1.93
CA ARG A 125 -17.27 2.79 -1.01
C ARG A 125 -16.79 2.84 0.43
N HIS A 126 -17.68 3.29 1.32
CA HIS A 126 -17.47 3.24 2.77
C HIS A 126 -16.27 4.05 3.29
N ILE A 127 -15.82 5.03 2.53
CA ILE A 127 -14.77 5.94 2.97
C ILE A 127 -15.33 6.98 3.96
N GLN A 128 -14.48 7.43 4.87
CA GLN A 128 -14.77 8.41 5.92
C GLN A 128 -13.62 9.42 6.01
N GLY A 129 -13.86 10.56 6.64
CA GLY A 129 -12.84 11.58 6.82
C GLY A 129 -12.29 12.11 5.50
N ASP A 130 -13.04 11.93 4.42
CA ASP A 130 -12.74 12.43 3.10
C ASP A 130 -12.78 13.96 3.12
N ASP A 131 -11.61 14.59 3.24
CA ASP A 131 -11.53 16.03 3.38
C ASP A 131 -11.57 16.71 2.01
N TYR A 132 -12.77 16.68 1.43
CA TYR A 132 -13.24 17.50 0.31
C TYR A 132 -12.21 17.84 -0.77
N GLY A 133 -11.73 16.81 -1.48
CA GLY A 133 -10.96 17.00 -2.68
C GLY A 133 -9.44 16.91 -2.55
N GLU A 134 -8.92 16.48 -1.39
CA GLU A 134 -7.47 16.40 -1.18
C GLU A 134 -6.87 15.00 -1.44
N GLY A 135 -7.71 13.99 -1.59
CA GLY A 135 -7.28 12.64 -1.98
C GLY A 135 -6.80 11.73 -0.85
N TYR A 136 -7.02 12.11 0.41
CA TYR A 136 -6.79 11.25 1.57
C TYR A 136 -8.11 11.00 2.31
N TYR A 137 -8.18 9.86 3.03
CA TYR A 137 -9.39 9.40 3.72
C TYR A 137 -9.05 8.29 4.71
N TYR A 138 -10.03 7.83 5.48
CA TYR A 138 -9.89 6.62 6.28
C TYR A 138 -11.11 5.70 6.15
N VAL A 139 -10.94 4.47 6.62
CA VAL A 139 -11.99 3.46 6.71
C VAL A 139 -11.89 2.76 8.05
N ASP A 140 -13.02 2.65 8.75
CA ASP A 140 -13.12 1.92 10.00
C ASP A 140 -13.60 0.49 9.77
N PHE A 141 -12.97 -0.42 10.47
CA PHE A 141 -13.37 -1.83 10.63
C PHE A 141 -13.68 -2.07 12.11
N PRO A 142 -14.91 -1.68 12.55
CA PRO A 142 -15.26 -1.69 13.98
C PRO A 142 -15.20 -3.07 14.61
N GLU A 143 -15.54 -4.11 13.85
CA GLU A 143 -15.48 -5.51 14.29
C GLU A 143 -14.06 -5.96 14.67
N TYR A 144 -13.05 -5.33 14.09
CA TYR A 144 -11.64 -5.57 14.40
C TYR A 144 -11.03 -4.47 15.26
N THR A 145 -11.74 -3.38 15.49
CA THR A 145 -11.23 -2.14 16.11
C THR A 145 -9.96 -1.66 15.41
N VAL A 146 -10.02 -1.58 14.07
CA VAL A 146 -8.91 -1.17 13.20
C VAL A 146 -9.37 -0.06 12.27
N ARG A 147 -8.52 0.94 12.07
CA ARG A 147 -8.66 2.01 11.07
C ARG A 147 -7.58 1.88 10.01
N LEU A 148 -7.97 1.84 8.75
CA LEU A 148 -7.10 2.07 7.61
C LEU A 148 -7.10 3.56 7.28
N ILE A 149 -5.95 4.20 7.33
CA ILE A 149 -5.74 5.60 6.91
C ILE A 149 -5.03 5.57 5.56
N VAL A 150 -5.61 6.23 4.57
CA VAL A 150 -5.02 6.37 3.24
C VAL A 150 -4.56 7.80 3.04
N LEU A 151 -3.28 7.98 2.67
CA LEU A 151 -2.65 9.28 2.48
C LEU A 151 -2.45 9.58 0.99
N ASN A 152 -2.43 10.87 0.67
CA ASN A 152 -2.02 11.38 -0.63
C ASN A 152 -0.59 11.94 -0.52
N ASN A 153 0.38 11.27 -1.12
CA ASN A 153 1.77 11.70 -1.09
C ASN A 153 2.09 12.86 -2.07
N TYR A 154 1.12 13.31 -2.87
CA TYR A 154 1.36 14.20 -4.02
C TYR A 154 0.50 15.46 -3.94
N GLU A 155 0.62 16.21 -2.84
CA GLU A 155 -0.20 17.42 -2.62
C GLU A 155 0.34 18.69 -3.30
N ASN A 156 1.48 18.64 -3.96
CA ASN A 156 2.19 19.78 -4.52
C ASN A 156 1.71 20.20 -5.91
N GLU A 157 0.39 20.42 -6.08
CA GLU A 157 -0.21 20.85 -7.36
C GLU A 157 0.28 22.21 -7.86
N ASP A 158 0.81 23.03 -6.99
CA ASP A 158 1.34 24.36 -7.25
C ASP A 158 2.82 24.39 -7.66
N VAL A 159 3.51 23.26 -7.62
CA VAL A 159 4.91 23.16 -8.04
C VAL A 159 4.98 22.91 -9.54
N PRO A 160 5.69 23.76 -10.29
CA PRO A 160 5.87 23.56 -11.73
C PRO A 160 6.74 22.32 -11.98
N VAL A 161 6.11 21.21 -12.29
CA VAL A 161 6.80 19.96 -12.69
C VAL A 161 6.53 19.67 -14.16
N HIS A 162 7.55 19.15 -14.85
CA HIS A 162 7.41 18.88 -16.27
C HIS A 162 6.61 17.60 -16.56
N TYR A 163 6.43 16.73 -15.54
CA TYR A 163 5.79 15.44 -15.72
C TYR A 163 4.89 15.06 -14.53
N MET A 164 5.44 14.52 -13.44
CA MET A 164 4.70 14.00 -12.31
C MET A 164 4.99 14.83 -11.06
N ARG A 165 4.06 14.81 -10.12
CA ARG A 165 4.30 15.41 -8.81
C ARG A 165 5.31 14.59 -8.03
N HIS A 166 5.98 15.25 -7.09
CA HIS A 166 6.92 14.63 -6.15
C HIS A 166 6.24 14.37 -4.82
N TYR A 167 6.84 13.50 -4.02
CA TYR A 167 6.42 13.27 -2.65
C TYR A 167 6.42 14.58 -1.86
N GLU A 168 5.27 14.94 -1.32
CA GLU A 168 5.10 16.08 -0.44
C GLU A 168 3.80 15.99 0.35
N ILE A 169 3.90 16.04 1.68
CA ILE A 169 2.76 16.14 2.60
C ILE A 169 2.62 17.60 3.00
N ARG A 170 1.44 18.17 2.89
CA ARG A 170 1.13 19.57 3.24
C ARG A 170 0.51 19.69 4.63
N GLN A 171 0.47 20.91 5.14
CA GLN A 171 -0.03 21.24 6.47
C GLN A 171 -1.42 20.66 6.74
N LYS A 172 -2.32 20.79 5.78
CA LYS A 172 -3.72 20.36 5.93
C LYS A 172 -3.82 18.85 6.16
N GLN A 173 -3.05 18.04 5.42
CA GLN A 173 -3.04 16.60 5.62
C GLN A 173 -2.34 16.20 6.92
N ALA A 174 -1.27 16.90 7.31
CA ALA A 174 -0.61 16.66 8.59
C ALA A 174 -1.57 16.92 9.77
N ASP A 175 -2.29 18.04 9.74
CA ASP A 175 -3.28 18.38 10.78
C ASP A 175 -4.44 17.38 10.81
N TRP A 176 -4.93 16.97 9.64
CA TRP A 176 -5.97 15.94 9.51
C TRP A 176 -5.50 14.57 10.03
N LEU A 177 -4.26 14.15 9.70
CA LEU A 177 -3.69 12.91 10.20
C LEU A 177 -3.60 12.92 11.73
N ILE A 178 -3.12 14.03 12.32
CA ILE A 178 -3.05 14.19 13.77
C ILE A 178 -4.44 14.08 14.41
N ALA A 179 -5.44 14.76 13.85
CA ALA A 179 -6.81 14.71 14.35
C ALA A 179 -7.38 13.29 14.27
N THR A 180 -7.18 12.61 13.12
CA THR A 180 -7.61 11.24 12.88
C THR A 180 -6.97 10.26 13.86
N LEU A 181 -5.69 10.42 14.17
CA LEU A 181 -4.96 9.59 15.12
C LEU A 181 -5.40 9.85 16.57
N LYS A 182 -5.76 11.10 16.93
CA LYS A 182 -6.35 11.40 18.25
C LYS A 182 -7.69 10.69 18.45
N GLU A 183 -8.54 10.67 17.42
CA GLU A 183 -9.76 9.87 17.46
C GLU A 183 -9.47 8.37 17.66
N CYS A 184 -8.42 7.84 17.01
CA CYS A 184 -7.98 6.46 17.21
C CYS A 184 -7.51 6.21 18.65
N GLU A 185 -6.73 7.13 19.21
CA GLU A 185 -6.27 7.06 20.61
C GLU A 185 -7.46 7.07 21.60
N GLU A 186 -8.44 7.94 21.37
CA GLU A 186 -9.63 8.06 22.22
C GLU A 186 -10.50 6.80 22.18
N ASN A 187 -10.70 6.24 20.97
CA ASN A 187 -11.59 5.11 20.73
C ASN A 187 -10.90 3.75 20.76
N GLY A 188 -9.58 3.70 20.94
CA GLY A 188 -8.79 2.48 21.03
C GLY A 188 -8.62 1.74 19.71
N TYR A 189 -8.70 2.43 18.58
CA TYR A 189 -8.45 1.85 17.27
C TYR A 189 -6.96 1.61 17.04
N ALA A 190 -6.61 0.42 16.56
CA ALA A 190 -5.31 0.17 15.96
C ALA A 190 -5.27 0.74 14.54
N VAL A 191 -4.10 1.19 14.09
CA VAL A 191 -3.96 1.95 12.86
C VAL A 191 -3.10 1.19 11.85
N MET A 192 -3.57 1.15 10.60
CA MET A 192 -2.79 0.85 9.40
C MET A 192 -2.76 2.09 8.51
N ILE A 193 -1.63 2.35 7.88
CA ILE A 193 -1.51 3.40 6.87
C ILE A 193 -1.26 2.77 5.50
N ALA A 194 -1.83 3.37 4.47
CA ALA A 194 -1.51 3.08 3.08
C ALA A 194 -1.26 4.38 2.31
N SER A 195 -0.24 4.38 1.49
CA SER A 195 0.05 5.44 0.51
C SER A 195 0.88 4.87 -0.63
N HIS A 196 1.12 5.65 -1.67
CA HIS A 196 1.93 5.16 -2.78
C HIS A 196 3.41 5.07 -2.40
N GLU A 197 3.96 6.10 -1.79
CA GLU A 197 5.33 6.11 -1.28
C GLU A 197 5.35 6.05 0.26
N SER A 198 6.40 5.46 0.81
CA SER A 198 6.70 5.50 2.24
C SER A 198 7.60 6.68 2.58
N ASP A 199 7.45 7.23 3.78
CA ASP A 199 8.35 8.28 4.30
C ASP A 199 9.81 7.86 4.35
N GLN A 200 10.06 6.58 4.52
CA GLN A 200 11.41 6.01 4.58
C GLN A 200 11.51 4.75 3.75
N GLU A 201 12.67 4.56 3.18
CA GLU A 201 13.01 3.31 2.53
C GLU A 201 13.45 2.25 3.55
N VAL A 202 12.94 1.05 3.39
CA VAL A 202 13.53 -0.13 4.02
C VAL A 202 14.83 -0.44 3.29
N PRO A 203 16.00 -0.44 3.97
CA PRO A 203 17.27 -0.67 3.29
C PRO A 203 17.30 -2.04 2.60
N PRO A 204 17.90 -2.15 1.42
CA PRO A 204 18.19 -3.45 0.85
C PRO A 204 19.15 -4.20 1.80
N ASN A 205 18.93 -5.49 2.02
CA ASN A 205 19.72 -6.36 2.89
C ASN A 205 19.61 -6.09 4.40
N SER A 206 18.54 -5.47 4.88
CA SER A 206 18.25 -5.61 6.29
C SER A 206 18.10 -7.10 6.62
N ASP A 207 18.70 -7.58 7.71
CA ASP A 207 18.58 -8.97 8.22
C ASP A 207 17.15 -9.36 8.63
N THR A 208 16.15 -8.68 8.05
CA THR A 208 14.73 -8.86 8.34
C THR A 208 14.19 -10.21 7.86
N GLY A 209 15.03 -11.04 7.27
CA GLY A 209 14.67 -12.41 6.87
C GLY A 209 13.58 -12.50 5.81
N GLY A 210 13.15 -11.36 5.26
CA GLY A 210 12.01 -11.22 4.38
C GLY A 210 12.36 -11.04 2.92
N PHE A 211 11.38 -10.64 2.17
CA PHE A 211 11.43 -10.34 0.76
C PHE A 211 12.10 -8.99 0.52
N CYS A 212 13.40 -8.84 0.74
CA CYS A 212 14.09 -7.60 0.42
C CYS A 212 14.74 -7.70 -0.95
N GLN A 213 14.59 -6.68 -1.75
CA GLN A 213 15.04 -6.69 -3.13
C GLN A 213 15.90 -5.53 -3.51
N ARG A 214 16.64 -5.72 -4.59
CA ARG A 214 17.58 -4.76 -5.12
C ARG A 214 16.92 -3.48 -5.58
N TYR A 215 17.63 -2.37 -5.43
CA TYR A 215 17.34 -1.13 -6.14
C TYR A 215 17.27 -1.35 -7.65
N SER A 216 16.32 -0.71 -8.28
CA SER A 216 16.37 -0.50 -9.70
C SER A 216 17.72 0.15 -10.09
N PRO A 217 18.43 -0.37 -11.09
CA PRO A 217 19.67 0.26 -11.56
C PRO A 217 19.42 1.60 -12.28
N PHE A 218 18.19 2.02 -12.46
CA PHE A 218 17.86 3.26 -13.15
C PHE A 218 17.98 4.47 -12.24
N PRO A 219 18.67 5.54 -12.68
CA PRO A 219 18.88 6.75 -11.86
C PRO A 219 17.59 7.42 -11.39
N TRP A 220 16.48 7.26 -12.13
CA TRP A 220 15.19 7.82 -11.78
C TRP A 220 14.37 6.95 -10.79
N SER A 221 14.82 5.73 -10.54
CA SER A 221 14.21 4.86 -9.55
C SER A 221 14.90 4.95 -8.19
N ILE A 222 15.92 5.79 -8.07
CA ILE A 222 16.47 6.22 -6.79
C ILE A 222 15.85 7.60 -6.53
N PRO A 223 14.68 7.69 -5.90
CA PRO A 223 14.26 8.98 -5.40
C PRO A 223 15.33 9.44 -4.42
N ALA A 224 15.53 10.72 -4.39
CA ALA A 224 16.13 11.32 -3.22
C ALA A 224 15.42 10.74 -1.99
N PRO A 225 16.12 10.31 -0.94
CA PRO A 225 15.48 9.92 0.30
C PRO A 225 14.46 11.02 0.61
N ASN A 226 13.24 10.62 0.96
CA ASN A 226 12.21 11.60 1.28
C ASN A 226 12.81 12.61 2.24
N GLU A 227 12.74 13.86 1.85
CA GLU A 227 13.46 14.95 2.55
C GLU A 227 13.05 15.02 4.02
N HIS A 228 11.81 14.62 4.31
CA HIS A 228 11.23 14.65 5.64
C HIS A 228 10.44 13.39 5.96
N HIS A 229 10.39 13.04 7.23
CA HIS A 229 9.70 11.86 7.76
C HIS A 229 8.46 12.26 8.57
N ILE A 230 7.63 13.13 8.03
CA ILE A 230 6.49 13.74 8.73
C ILE A 230 5.53 12.69 9.27
N VAL A 231 5.13 11.74 8.43
CA VAL A 231 4.18 10.69 8.81
C VAL A 231 4.80 9.76 9.86
N ALA A 232 6.05 9.34 9.66
CA ALA A 232 6.74 8.45 10.59
C ALA A 232 6.96 9.11 11.96
N ASP A 233 7.28 10.41 12.02
CA ASP A 233 7.40 11.17 13.27
C ASP A 233 6.06 11.26 14.00
N ILE A 234 4.96 11.55 13.29
CA ILE A 234 3.62 11.62 13.88
C ILE A 234 3.18 10.23 14.40
N ILE A 235 3.45 9.17 13.63
CA ILE A 235 3.15 7.78 14.07
C ILE A 235 4.00 7.39 15.27
N ASP A 236 5.26 7.78 15.34
CA ASP A 236 6.10 7.53 16.50
C ASP A 236 5.56 8.24 17.76
N ALA A 237 5.10 9.48 17.61
CA ALA A 237 4.44 10.18 18.71
C ALA A 237 3.15 9.47 19.16
N PHE A 238 2.33 8.99 18.22
CA PHE A 238 1.12 8.23 18.50
C PHE A 238 1.41 6.89 19.19
N GLN A 239 2.39 6.12 18.68
CA GLN A 239 2.73 4.82 19.27
C GLN A 239 3.20 4.93 20.72
N TYR A 240 4.01 5.96 21.02
CA TYR A 240 4.59 6.11 22.36
C TYR A 240 3.78 7.01 23.31
N GLY A 241 2.70 7.63 22.86
CA GLY A 241 1.91 8.56 23.67
C GLY A 241 2.75 9.76 24.12
N LYS A 242 3.37 10.46 23.17
CA LYS A 242 4.28 11.57 23.48
C LYS A 242 3.95 12.83 22.66
N ALA A 243 4.55 13.95 23.09
CA ALA A 243 4.48 15.18 22.31
C ALA A 243 5.47 15.13 21.13
N LEU A 244 5.07 15.74 20.03
CA LEU A 244 5.92 16.05 18.89
C LEU A 244 5.76 17.53 18.55
N LYS A 245 6.90 18.24 18.44
CA LYS A 245 6.96 19.61 17.95
C LYS A 245 8.11 19.72 16.98
N ASN A 246 7.79 19.93 15.71
CA ASN A 246 8.78 20.05 14.64
C ASN A 246 8.27 20.93 13.50
N GLU A 247 9.21 21.44 12.71
CA GLU A 247 8.95 22.19 11.49
C GLU A 247 9.71 21.54 10.33
N TYR A 248 9.03 21.34 9.23
CA TYR A 248 9.56 20.72 8.01
C TYR A 248 9.41 21.71 6.86
N VAL A 249 10.46 21.91 6.08
CA VAL A 249 10.46 22.85 4.94
C VAL A 249 10.84 22.10 3.68
N TRP A 250 9.88 21.92 2.77
CA TRP A 250 10.09 21.23 1.51
C TRP A 250 10.98 22.07 0.59
N SER A 251 12.12 21.54 0.14
CA SER A 251 13.08 22.29 -0.67
C SER A 251 12.53 22.64 -2.06
N ALA A 252 11.73 21.75 -2.66
CA ALA A 252 11.20 21.94 -4.00
C ALA A 252 10.14 23.03 -4.08
N SER A 253 9.22 23.08 -3.12
CA SER A 253 8.10 24.04 -3.10
C SER A 253 8.35 25.24 -2.18
N GLY A 254 9.25 25.10 -1.20
CA GLY A 254 9.39 26.06 -0.10
C GLY A 254 8.24 26.00 0.91
N ALA A 255 7.33 25.03 0.78
CA ALA A 255 6.21 24.89 1.70
C ALA A 255 6.71 24.44 3.07
N THR A 256 6.11 25.00 4.11
CA THR A 256 6.41 24.68 5.50
C THR A 256 5.27 23.89 6.11
N VAL A 257 5.59 22.82 6.83
CA VAL A 257 4.66 22.05 7.63
C VAL A 257 5.08 22.12 9.09
N GLN A 258 4.22 22.64 9.93
CA GLN A 258 4.43 22.73 11.37
C GLN A 258 3.63 21.65 12.06
N VAL A 259 4.30 20.78 12.77
CA VAL A 259 3.67 19.74 13.59
C VAL A 259 3.83 20.12 15.05
N ASP A 260 2.72 20.35 15.75
CA ASP A 260 2.66 20.56 17.19
C ASP A 260 1.50 19.74 17.74
N CYS A 261 1.79 18.53 18.19
CA CYS A 261 0.78 17.61 18.68
C CYS A 261 1.24 16.89 19.95
N ARG A 262 0.26 16.31 20.67
CA ARG A 262 0.49 15.47 21.82
C ARG A 262 -0.51 14.33 21.83
N PHE A 263 -0.02 13.13 22.03
CA PHE A 263 -0.79 11.94 22.36
C PHE A 263 -0.57 11.59 23.83
N GLU A 264 -1.61 11.13 24.50
CA GLU A 264 -1.57 10.90 25.94
C GLU A 264 -1.37 9.43 26.31
N LYS A 265 -1.66 8.52 25.36
CA LYS A 265 -1.59 7.08 25.58
C LYS A 265 -0.75 6.41 24.51
N LYS A 266 -0.10 5.33 24.88
CA LYS A 266 0.49 4.41 23.88
C LYS A 266 -0.63 3.80 23.04
N SER A 267 -0.48 3.85 21.73
CA SER A 267 -1.47 3.39 20.77
C SER A 267 -0.88 2.37 19.80
N GLU A 268 -1.73 1.56 19.21
CA GLU A 268 -1.30 0.46 18.35
C GLU A 268 -1.19 0.91 16.89
N PHE A 269 0.00 0.83 16.34
CA PHE A 269 0.27 0.94 14.92
C PHE A 269 0.64 -0.43 14.38
N ILE A 270 -0.05 -0.89 13.33
CA ILE A 270 0.11 -2.22 12.75
C ILE A 270 1.18 -2.20 11.67
N CYS A 271 0.97 -1.43 10.60
CA CYS A 271 1.89 -1.36 9.47
C CYS A 271 1.64 -0.16 8.56
N TYR A 272 2.64 0.09 7.71
CA TYR A 272 2.59 1.02 6.58
C TYR A 272 2.63 0.23 5.28
N MET A 273 1.63 0.33 4.41
CA MET A 273 1.57 -0.33 3.10
C MET A 273 1.91 0.66 1.99
N ASN A 274 2.81 0.27 1.09
CA ASN A 274 3.27 1.14 -0.01
C ASN A 274 3.67 0.36 -1.27
N GLY A 275 3.82 1.08 -2.39
CA GLY A 275 4.26 0.60 -3.70
C GLY A 275 5.42 1.40 -4.27
N HIS A 276 5.26 1.96 -5.48
CA HIS A 276 6.14 2.90 -6.18
C HIS A 276 7.49 2.33 -6.64
N ARG A 277 8.18 1.56 -5.81
CA ARG A 277 9.53 1.09 -6.06
C ARG A 277 9.63 -0.10 -7.00
N HIS A 278 8.51 -0.66 -7.42
CA HIS A 278 8.42 -1.88 -8.20
C HIS A 278 9.22 -3.06 -7.62
N GLY A 279 9.46 -3.03 -6.32
CA GLY A 279 10.18 -4.05 -5.57
C GLY A 279 9.51 -4.35 -4.23
N ASP A 280 9.88 -5.47 -3.63
CA ASP A 280 9.40 -5.83 -2.30
C ASP A 280 10.33 -5.26 -1.24
N TYR A 281 9.81 -4.36 -0.41
CA TYR A 281 10.54 -3.72 0.68
C TYR A 281 9.78 -3.92 1.98
N ILE A 282 9.94 -5.10 2.57
CA ILE A 282 9.25 -5.48 3.79
C ILE A 282 10.24 -5.47 4.95
N GLY A 283 9.99 -4.65 5.95
CA GLY A 283 10.84 -4.54 7.12
C GLY A 283 10.52 -3.33 7.97
N TYR A 284 11.30 -3.14 9.01
CA TYR A 284 11.14 -1.99 9.90
C TYR A 284 11.89 -0.79 9.36
N LEU A 285 11.31 0.39 9.57
CA LEU A 285 11.95 1.64 9.17
C LEU A 285 13.23 1.87 9.99
N PRO A 286 14.36 2.27 9.36
CA PRO A 286 15.64 2.33 10.06
C PRO A 286 15.66 3.25 11.28
N ALA A 287 15.03 4.42 11.18
CA ALA A 287 14.95 5.38 12.28
C ALA A 287 13.77 5.09 13.23
N TYR A 288 12.83 4.23 12.84
CA TYR A 288 11.62 3.90 13.60
C TYR A 288 11.44 2.38 13.69
N PRO A 289 12.22 1.68 14.53
CA PRO A 289 12.32 0.21 14.53
C PRO A 289 11.02 -0.50 14.95
N ASN A 290 10.01 0.23 15.39
CA ASN A 290 8.68 -0.30 15.70
C ASN A 290 7.62 0.02 14.64
N GLN A 291 8.04 0.63 13.52
CA GLN A 291 7.17 0.88 12.37
C GLN A 291 7.50 -0.12 11.25
N LEU A 292 6.62 -1.09 11.06
CA LEU A 292 6.72 -2.09 10.01
C LEU A 292 6.20 -1.50 8.69
N SER A 293 7.05 -1.47 7.68
CA SER A 293 6.70 -1.10 6.31
C SER A 293 6.55 -2.35 5.45
N LEU A 294 5.48 -2.39 4.66
CA LEU A 294 5.11 -3.48 3.77
C LEU A 294 5.07 -2.94 2.32
N GLY A 295 6.24 -2.75 1.73
CA GLY A 295 6.36 -2.41 0.32
C GLY A 295 6.10 -3.63 -0.56
N VAL A 296 5.25 -3.48 -1.57
CA VAL A 296 4.93 -4.55 -2.52
C VAL A 296 5.46 -4.21 -3.91
N THR A 297 5.94 -5.22 -4.62
CA THR A 297 6.38 -5.06 -6.00
C THR A 297 5.21 -4.75 -6.93
N CYS A 298 5.54 -4.21 -8.10
CA CYS A 298 4.61 -3.95 -9.21
C CYS A 298 3.76 -5.20 -9.53
N ALA A 299 2.46 -5.08 -9.43
CA ALA A 299 1.54 -6.17 -9.78
C ALA A 299 1.31 -6.25 -11.28
N GLY A 300 1.31 -5.10 -11.99
CA GLY A 300 1.26 -5.01 -13.44
C GLY A 300 2.64 -5.14 -14.10
N CYS A 301 2.65 -5.17 -15.42
CA CYS A 301 3.81 -4.91 -16.25
C CYS A 301 3.50 -3.74 -17.17
N PHE A 302 4.49 -2.94 -17.48
CA PHE A 302 4.31 -1.88 -18.47
C PHE A 302 3.86 -2.47 -19.82
N PRO A 303 2.99 -1.76 -20.58
CA PRO A 303 2.58 -2.19 -21.91
C PRO A 303 3.79 -2.47 -22.83
N GLU A 304 3.61 -3.38 -23.80
CA GLU A 304 4.64 -3.70 -24.79
C GLU A 304 5.25 -2.43 -25.42
N GLY A 305 6.56 -2.28 -25.32
CA GLY A 305 7.31 -1.13 -25.84
C GLY A 305 7.89 -0.22 -24.76
N TYR A 306 7.39 -0.24 -23.52
CA TYR A 306 8.12 0.17 -22.35
C TYR A 306 8.72 -1.11 -21.76
N HIS A 307 9.99 -1.32 -22.02
CA HIS A 307 10.72 -2.45 -21.48
C HIS A 307 10.42 -2.54 -19.99
N ASN A 308 9.90 -3.65 -19.59
CA ASN A 308 9.57 -4.10 -18.27
C ASN A 308 10.52 -3.51 -17.22
N ILE A 309 10.23 -2.33 -16.72
CA ILE A 309 11.02 -1.75 -15.63
C ILE A 309 10.95 -2.72 -14.44
N GLY A 310 9.84 -3.43 -14.27
CA GLY A 310 9.73 -4.53 -13.33
C GLY A 310 10.59 -5.74 -13.65
N ASP A 311 10.82 -6.08 -14.91
CA ASP A 311 11.60 -7.27 -15.31
C ASP A 311 13.11 -7.01 -15.33
N GLU A 312 13.54 -5.77 -15.58
CA GLU A 312 14.97 -5.42 -15.55
C GLU A 312 15.46 -5.06 -14.14
N THR A 313 14.55 -4.74 -13.24
CA THR A 313 14.88 -4.31 -11.87
C THR A 313 14.61 -5.37 -10.83
N SER A 314 13.71 -6.29 -11.10
CA SER A 314 13.58 -7.51 -10.32
C SER A 314 14.34 -8.61 -11.06
N ASP A 315 15.26 -9.31 -10.40
CA ASP A 315 15.87 -10.55 -10.92
C ASP A 315 14.79 -11.66 -11.13
N LEU A 316 13.51 -11.28 -11.27
CA LEU A 316 12.36 -12.15 -11.32
C LEU A 316 11.65 -12.02 -12.66
N PRO A 317 11.88 -12.94 -13.57
CA PRO A 317 11.12 -12.97 -14.80
C PRO A 317 9.63 -13.16 -14.54
N ARG A 318 8.80 -12.25 -15.06
CA ARG A 318 7.35 -12.37 -15.12
C ARG A 318 6.97 -13.19 -16.35
N ILE A 319 6.86 -14.49 -16.19
CA ILE A 319 6.63 -15.40 -17.31
C ILE A 319 5.11 -15.63 -17.42
N PRO A 320 4.47 -15.23 -18.54
CA PRO A 320 3.05 -15.47 -18.78
C PRO A 320 2.67 -16.94 -18.61
N ASP A 321 1.47 -17.18 -18.06
CA ASP A 321 0.88 -18.50 -17.83
C ASP A 321 1.70 -19.41 -16.88
N THR A 322 2.61 -18.82 -16.10
CA THR A 322 3.35 -19.52 -15.04
C THR A 322 3.04 -18.96 -13.65
N VAL A 323 3.59 -19.62 -12.63
CA VAL A 323 3.47 -19.17 -11.22
C VAL A 323 4.13 -17.80 -10.97
N SER A 324 4.98 -17.33 -11.87
CA SER A 324 5.68 -16.06 -11.76
C SER A 324 5.04 -14.94 -12.59
N GLU A 325 3.87 -15.15 -13.19
CA GLU A 325 3.18 -14.12 -13.98
C GLU A 325 2.78 -12.91 -13.14
N ASP A 326 2.16 -13.16 -12.00
CA ASP A 326 1.66 -12.13 -11.10
C ASP A 326 2.61 -11.88 -9.92
N ALA A 327 2.45 -10.77 -9.18
CA ALA A 327 3.07 -10.58 -7.88
C ALA A 327 2.28 -9.60 -7.02
N PHE A 328 1.76 -10.09 -5.93
CA PHE A 328 1.07 -9.31 -4.91
C PHE A 328 1.02 -10.11 -3.60
N ASN A 329 0.60 -9.47 -2.52
CA ASN A 329 0.64 -10.07 -1.19
C ASN A 329 -0.75 -10.19 -0.57
N PHE A 330 -0.91 -11.23 0.24
CA PHE A 330 -1.89 -11.24 1.31
C PHE A 330 -1.19 -11.07 2.65
N TYR A 331 -1.82 -10.34 3.55
CA TYR A 331 -1.39 -10.17 4.92
C TYR A 331 -2.42 -10.77 5.85
N GLY A 332 -2.02 -11.82 6.55
CA GLY A 332 -2.78 -12.37 7.68
C GLY A 332 -2.36 -11.65 8.95
N ILE A 333 -3.23 -10.84 9.52
CA ILE A 333 -2.97 -10.08 10.74
C ILE A 333 -3.57 -10.83 11.92
N ASP A 334 -2.76 -11.18 12.91
CA ASP A 334 -3.17 -11.74 14.19
C ASP A 334 -2.93 -10.69 15.29
N ARG A 335 -4.00 -10.03 15.71
CA ARG A 335 -3.93 -8.93 16.69
C ARG A 335 -3.59 -9.41 18.10
N GLU A 336 -3.97 -10.62 18.46
CA GLU A 336 -3.63 -11.19 19.78
C GLU A 336 -2.13 -11.45 19.90
N LYS A 337 -1.51 -11.93 18.81
CA LYS A 337 -0.08 -12.18 18.77
C LYS A 337 0.75 -10.97 18.36
N LYS A 338 0.10 -9.90 17.88
CA LYS A 338 0.75 -8.76 17.23
C LYS A 338 1.69 -9.21 16.10
N GLU A 339 1.18 -10.05 15.22
CA GLU A 339 1.95 -10.66 14.14
C GLU A 339 1.26 -10.45 12.80
N ILE A 340 2.04 -10.15 11.77
CA ILE A 340 1.63 -10.14 10.37
C ILE A 340 2.31 -11.30 9.68
N THR A 341 1.52 -12.14 9.03
CA THR A 341 2.00 -13.19 8.14
C THR A 341 1.84 -12.72 6.70
N VAL A 342 2.94 -12.60 5.98
CA VAL A 342 2.95 -12.24 4.55
C VAL A 342 2.83 -13.50 3.71
N VAL A 343 1.84 -13.56 2.84
CA VAL A 343 1.62 -14.66 1.89
C VAL A 343 1.73 -14.11 0.47
N ARG A 344 2.81 -14.41 -0.22
CA ARG A 344 3.05 -13.99 -1.61
C ARG A 344 2.18 -14.80 -2.57
N VAL A 345 1.56 -14.15 -3.55
CA VAL A 345 1.01 -14.76 -4.76
C VAL A 345 1.86 -14.34 -5.94
N GLY A 346 2.43 -15.29 -6.64
CA GLY A 346 3.24 -15.03 -7.83
C GLY A 346 4.75 -14.95 -7.59
N ALA A 347 5.42 -14.16 -8.42
CA ALA A 347 6.87 -14.05 -8.43
C ALA A 347 7.46 -13.63 -7.09
N CYS A 348 8.58 -14.24 -6.71
CA CYS A 348 9.33 -13.91 -5.50
C CYS A 348 10.83 -14.08 -5.76
N VAL A 349 11.64 -13.23 -5.16
CA VAL A 349 13.09 -13.13 -5.41
C VAL A 349 13.91 -14.32 -5.01
N ASN A 350 13.46 -15.10 -4.08
CA ASN A 350 14.18 -16.27 -3.68
C ASN A 350 13.73 -17.46 -4.52
N ASP A 351 14.66 -18.13 -5.22
CA ASP A 351 14.48 -19.39 -5.96
C ASP A 351 13.86 -20.52 -5.10
N ARG A 352 13.58 -20.23 -3.85
CA ARG A 352 12.92 -21.10 -2.87
C ARG A 352 11.43 -20.80 -2.72
N LEU A 353 10.75 -20.48 -3.81
CA LEU A 353 9.28 -20.33 -3.84
C LEU A 353 8.54 -21.51 -3.18
N GLU A 354 9.09 -22.71 -3.30
CA GLU A 354 8.52 -23.91 -2.69
C GLU A 354 8.72 -23.96 -1.16
N GLU A 355 9.78 -23.35 -0.64
CA GLU A 355 10.12 -23.40 0.79
C GLU A 355 9.61 -22.20 1.61
N ARG A 356 9.40 -21.02 0.99
CA ARG A 356 8.93 -19.83 1.68
C ARG A 356 7.60 -19.33 1.14
N LEU A 357 6.54 -20.04 1.46
CA LEU A 357 5.17 -19.61 1.16
C LEU A 357 4.77 -18.34 1.94
N TYR A 358 5.49 -18.01 3.01
CA TYR A 358 5.18 -16.90 3.90
C TYR A 358 6.40 -16.38 4.66
N ALA A 359 6.29 -15.16 5.17
CA ALA A 359 7.16 -14.56 6.16
C ALA A 359 6.32 -13.99 7.31
N ARG A 360 6.91 -13.85 8.50
CA ARG A 360 6.24 -13.34 9.68
C ARG A 360 6.98 -12.17 10.27
N TYR A 361 6.24 -11.17 10.68
CA TYR A 361 6.76 -9.96 11.31
C TYR A 361 5.92 -9.61 12.53
N SER A 362 6.58 -9.30 13.64
CA SER A 362 5.90 -8.72 14.80
C SER A 362 5.70 -7.23 14.59
N TYR A 363 4.69 -6.63 15.20
CA TYR A 363 4.45 -5.19 15.15
C TYR A 363 4.16 -4.62 16.55
N GLY A 364 4.18 -3.30 16.67
CA GLY A 364 3.98 -2.59 17.93
C GLY A 364 5.28 -2.41 18.73
N ILE A 365 5.18 -1.66 19.83
CA ILE A 365 6.33 -1.25 20.66
C ILE A 365 6.76 -2.31 21.71
N ASP A 366 5.92 -3.29 21.95
CA ASP A 366 6.13 -4.33 22.96
C ASP A 366 6.38 -5.71 22.31
N LYS A 367 7.13 -5.76 21.20
CA LYS A 367 7.46 -7.00 20.46
C LYS A 367 8.63 -7.76 21.10
#